data_f6cb5d7dfe5952a8d703b468106cb7a9
#
_entry.id   f6cb5d7dfe5952a8d703b468106cb7a9
#
_cell.length_a   1.000
_cell.length_b   1.000
_cell.length_c   1.000
_cell.angle_alpha   90.00
_cell.angle_beta   90.00
_cell.angle_gamma   90.00
#
_symmetry.space_group_name_H-M   'P 1'
#
loop_
_entity.id
_entity.type
_entity.pdbx_description
1 polymer ?
#
loop_
_entity_poly.entity_id
_entity_poly.type
_entity_poly.pdbx_seq_one_letter_code
_entity_poly.pdbx_strand_id
1 'polypeptide(L)'
;MGFTIGGIRELGSGSRRRDRAAGSTFVAEYTGRWGWAVRPGARARTGTCSCGDRRCDAPGAHPLESAREVPAGASPDVAACAWADVPGASMMLPVGRAFDILEVAEAAGRRALVRLERMGLPLGPVAVTPDGRAQFFVAPGAAAQLPELLYRMGWDDAPLDLRALGPGTHITAPPCDLGGLGPVRWLRPPAPGTAAAPPPARLLLGTLAYSCHRT
;
A
#
# COMPACT_ATOMS: atom_id res chain seq x y z
N MET A 1 18.00 6.54 58.04
CA MET A 1 17.47 7.42 56.99
C MET A 1 17.55 6.68 55.68
N GLY A 2 16.45 6.09 55.26
CA GLY A 2 16.35 5.31 54.04
C GLY A 2 15.65 6.15 52.96
N PHE A 3 16.28 6.36 51.82
CA PHE A 3 15.64 6.96 50.65
C PHE A 3 15.19 5.83 49.72
N THR A 4 13.88 5.68 49.60
CA THR A 4 13.24 4.79 48.65
C THR A 4 13.18 5.50 47.29
N ILE A 5 13.87 4.99 46.27
CA ILE A 5 13.72 5.45 44.89
C ILE A 5 12.56 4.66 44.28
N GLY A 6 11.38 5.24 44.31
CA GLY A 6 10.23 4.79 43.54
C GLY A 6 10.13 5.64 42.27
N GLY A 7 9.93 5.00 41.12
CA GLY A 7 9.37 5.68 39.95
C GLY A 7 10.13 5.59 38.65
N ILE A 8 10.19 4.39 38.03
CA ILE A 8 10.38 4.29 36.56
C ILE A 8 9.41 3.21 36.07
N ARG A 9 8.15 3.57 35.88
CA ARG A 9 7.13 2.70 35.26
C ARG A 9 6.00 3.43 34.55
N GLU A 10 6.25 4.54 33.86
CA GLU A 10 5.17 5.21 33.12
C GLU A 10 5.49 5.71 31.70
N LEU A 11 6.66 5.40 31.14
CA LEU A 11 6.98 5.84 29.78
C LEU A 11 6.48 4.92 28.65
N GLY A 12 5.95 3.75 28.97
CA GLY A 12 5.50 2.75 27.98
C GLY A 12 4.04 2.85 27.56
N SER A 13 3.16 3.44 28.37
CA SER A 13 1.72 3.44 28.08
C SER A 13 1.27 4.55 27.14
N GLY A 14 1.93 5.70 27.19
CA GLY A 14 1.60 6.87 26.37
C GLY A 14 1.96 6.70 24.89
N SER A 15 3.04 5.96 24.58
CA SER A 15 3.44 5.66 23.20
C SER A 15 2.44 4.73 22.53
N ARG A 16 2.11 3.60 23.18
CA ARG A 16 1.15 2.62 22.64
C ARG A 16 -0.25 3.19 22.43
N ARG A 17 -0.69 4.14 23.25
CA ARG A 17 -1.98 4.82 23.09
C ARG A 17 -1.97 5.77 21.86
N ARG A 18 -0.88 6.50 21.64
CA ARG A 18 -0.70 7.37 20.47
C ARG A 18 -0.61 6.55 19.17
N ASP A 19 0.12 5.46 19.18
CA ASP A 19 0.26 4.58 18.02
C ASP A 19 -1.08 3.89 17.65
N ARG A 20 -1.89 3.53 18.65
CA ARG A 20 -3.25 3.01 18.44
C ARG A 20 -4.20 4.05 17.84
N ALA A 21 -4.18 5.27 18.39
CA ALA A 21 -5.02 6.36 17.90
C ALA A 21 -4.63 6.76 16.46
N ALA A 22 -3.34 6.84 16.16
CA ALA A 22 -2.86 7.12 14.81
C ALA A 22 -3.26 6.03 13.81
N GLY A 23 -3.10 4.75 14.17
CA GLY A 23 -3.49 3.63 13.31
C GLY A 23 -4.98 3.64 12.95
N SER A 24 -5.86 3.79 13.93
CA SER A 24 -7.31 3.83 13.69
C SER A 24 -7.75 5.04 12.86
N THR A 25 -7.09 6.19 13.01
CA THR A 25 -7.36 7.39 12.21
C THR A 25 -7.02 7.16 10.72
N PHE A 26 -5.87 6.56 10.42
CA PHE A 26 -5.51 6.23 9.04
C PHE A 26 -6.48 5.20 8.43
N VAL A 27 -6.84 4.14 9.17
CA VAL A 27 -7.82 3.15 8.69
C VAL A 27 -9.15 3.83 8.36
N ALA A 28 -9.66 4.70 9.23
CA ALA A 28 -10.89 5.45 8.99
C ALA A 28 -10.78 6.38 7.77
N GLU A 29 -9.60 6.97 7.52
CA GLU A 29 -9.38 7.77 6.31
C GLU A 29 -9.44 6.89 5.05
N TYR A 30 -8.76 5.75 5.04
CA TYR A 30 -8.74 4.83 3.90
C TYR A 30 -10.13 4.27 3.60
N THR A 31 -10.86 3.85 4.61
CA THR A 31 -12.19 3.25 4.42
C THR A 31 -13.28 4.28 4.14
N GLY A 32 -13.29 5.38 4.89
CA GLY A 32 -14.34 6.40 4.79
C GLY A 32 -14.09 7.41 3.67
N ARG A 33 -12.87 7.97 3.59
CA ARG A 33 -12.59 9.05 2.63
C ARG A 33 -12.22 8.53 1.24
N TRP A 34 -11.44 7.44 1.18
CA TRP A 34 -10.98 6.88 -0.10
C TRP A 34 -11.86 5.75 -0.60
N GLY A 35 -12.73 5.18 0.25
CA GLY A 35 -13.61 4.08 -0.11
C GLY A 35 -12.87 2.77 -0.37
N TRP A 36 -11.74 2.53 0.29
CA TRP A 36 -10.96 1.33 0.13
C TRP A 36 -11.07 0.43 1.35
N ALA A 37 -11.23 -0.86 1.14
CA ALA A 37 -11.12 -1.83 2.23
C ALA A 37 -9.69 -1.87 2.75
N VAL A 38 -9.53 -2.11 4.05
CA VAL A 38 -8.23 -2.23 4.70
C VAL A 38 -8.16 -3.54 5.48
N ARG A 39 -7.08 -4.27 5.31
CA ARG A 39 -6.81 -5.49 6.05
C ARG A 39 -5.62 -5.30 7.00
N PRO A 40 -5.71 -5.74 8.27
CA PRO A 40 -4.56 -5.74 9.15
C PRO A 40 -3.45 -6.63 8.60
N GLY A 41 -2.24 -6.08 8.54
CA GLY A 41 -1.05 -6.77 8.06
C GLY A 41 -0.04 -7.07 9.15
N ALA A 42 0.79 -8.05 8.89
CA ALA A 42 1.93 -8.37 9.73
C ALA A 42 2.94 -7.21 9.76
N ARG A 43 3.83 -7.24 10.74
CA ARG A 43 4.99 -6.34 10.87
C ARG A 43 6.26 -7.15 11.02
N ALA A 44 7.34 -6.65 10.47
CA ALA A 44 8.67 -7.15 10.76
C ALA A 44 9.37 -6.29 11.82
N ARG A 45 10.04 -6.93 12.77
CA ARG A 45 10.97 -6.29 13.71
C ARG A 45 12.18 -7.18 13.85
N THR A 46 13.36 -6.65 13.57
CA THR A 46 14.64 -7.38 13.72
C THR A 46 14.61 -8.77 13.06
N GLY A 47 14.03 -8.85 11.85
CA GLY A 47 13.93 -10.11 11.09
C GLY A 47 12.83 -11.07 11.54
N THR A 48 12.02 -10.72 12.54
CA THR A 48 10.92 -11.57 13.03
C THR A 48 9.58 -11.01 12.58
N CYS A 49 8.70 -11.88 12.03
CA CYS A 49 7.35 -11.51 11.65
C CYS A 49 6.37 -11.59 12.83
N SER A 50 5.45 -10.63 12.92
CA SER A 50 4.40 -10.63 13.95
C SER A 50 3.31 -11.70 13.77
N CYS A 51 3.32 -12.45 12.67
CA CYS A 51 2.42 -13.60 12.46
C CYS A 51 2.76 -14.80 13.36
N GLY A 52 3.97 -14.82 13.93
CA GLY A 52 4.42 -15.90 14.80
C GLY A 52 5.05 -17.10 14.07
N ASP A 53 4.94 -17.16 12.75
CA ASP A 53 5.61 -18.19 11.97
C ASP A 53 7.10 -17.86 11.80
N ARG A 54 7.94 -18.81 12.24
CA ARG A 54 9.41 -18.71 12.11
C ARG A 54 9.91 -18.88 10.67
N ARG A 55 9.10 -19.45 9.78
CA ARG A 55 9.39 -19.67 8.37
C ARG A 55 8.56 -18.76 7.46
N CYS A 56 8.15 -17.60 7.96
CA CYS A 56 7.38 -16.65 7.19
C CYS A 56 8.16 -16.19 5.95
N ASP A 57 7.65 -16.48 4.77
CA ASP A 57 8.29 -16.16 3.48
C ASP A 57 8.28 -14.65 3.16
N ALA A 58 7.38 -13.89 3.78
CA ALA A 58 7.22 -12.46 3.55
C ALA A 58 7.06 -11.69 4.88
N PRO A 59 8.10 -11.64 5.74
CA PRO A 59 7.99 -11.03 7.06
C PRO A 59 7.53 -9.57 6.98
N GLY A 60 6.40 -9.24 7.61
CA GLY A 60 5.83 -7.91 7.65
C GLY A 60 5.22 -7.40 6.33
N ALA A 61 5.06 -8.26 5.34
CA ALA A 61 4.53 -7.91 4.02
C ALA A 61 3.33 -8.78 3.58
N HIS A 62 2.58 -9.31 4.54
CA HIS A 62 1.39 -10.13 4.27
C HIS A 62 0.25 -9.79 5.24
N PRO A 63 -1.02 -10.07 4.87
CA PRO A 63 -2.15 -9.92 5.77
C PRO A 63 -2.06 -10.88 6.97
N LEU A 64 -2.63 -10.47 8.11
CA LEU A 64 -2.87 -11.36 9.24
C LEU A 64 -4.14 -12.17 8.96
N GLU A 65 -4.03 -13.49 8.88
CA GLU A 65 -5.16 -14.38 8.53
C GLU A 65 -6.28 -14.33 9.55
N SER A 66 -5.93 -14.24 10.84
CA SER A 66 -6.89 -14.18 11.95
C SER A 66 -7.61 -12.83 12.07
N ALA A 67 -7.14 -11.79 11.39
CA ALA A 67 -7.68 -10.45 11.53
C ALA A 67 -8.77 -10.15 10.48
N ARG A 68 -9.82 -9.46 10.92
CA ARG A 68 -10.93 -9.08 10.05
C ARG A 68 -10.56 -7.91 9.16
N GLU A 69 -10.98 -7.98 7.90
CA GLU A 69 -10.93 -6.85 6.98
C GLU A 69 -11.95 -5.77 7.42
N VAL A 70 -11.54 -4.52 7.38
CA VAL A 70 -12.41 -3.36 7.53
C VAL A 70 -12.92 -2.98 6.14
N PRO A 71 -14.23 -3.07 5.88
CA PRO A 71 -14.77 -2.81 4.55
C PRO A 71 -14.71 -1.32 4.19
N ALA A 72 -14.76 -1.05 2.88
CA ALA A 72 -14.98 0.30 2.37
C ALA A 72 -16.24 0.92 2.97
N GLY A 73 -16.19 2.20 3.32
CA GLY A 73 -17.32 2.92 3.93
C GLY A 73 -17.55 2.60 5.42
N ALA A 74 -16.67 1.82 6.06
CA ALA A 74 -16.78 1.54 7.49
C ALA A 74 -16.70 2.82 8.32
N SER A 75 -17.49 2.87 9.40
CA SER A 75 -17.42 3.98 10.36
C SER A 75 -16.09 3.95 11.14
N PRO A 76 -15.65 5.09 11.70
CA PRO A 76 -14.47 5.16 12.54
C PRO A 76 -14.49 4.17 13.72
N ASP A 77 -15.67 3.92 14.29
CA ASP A 77 -15.83 2.98 15.42
C ASP A 77 -15.56 1.53 14.98
N VAL A 78 -16.05 1.13 13.79
CA VAL A 78 -15.77 -0.19 13.22
C VAL A 78 -14.28 -0.35 12.95
N ALA A 79 -13.63 0.66 12.40
CA ALA A 79 -12.19 0.66 12.17
C ALA A 79 -11.41 0.57 13.49
N ALA A 80 -11.80 1.34 14.50
CA ALA A 80 -11.16 1.33 15.82
C ALA A 80 -11.31 -0.04 16.51
N CYS A 81 -12.49 -0.64 16.44
CA CYS A 81 -12.76 -1.96 17.00
C CYS A 81 -11.88 -3.04 16.35
N ALA A 82 -11.82 -3.07 15.01
CA ALA A 82 -11.00 -4.06 14.30
C ALA A 82 -9.50 -3.92 14.61
N TRP A 83 -9.00 -2.69 14.80
CA TRP A 83 -7.60 -2.44 15.17
C TRP A 83 -7.28 -2.66 16.65
N ALA A 84 -8.30 -2.65 17.53
CA ALA A 84 -8.12 -2.94 18.95
C ALA A 84 -7.62 -4.38 19.19
N ASP A 85 -8.05 -5.33 18.36
CA ASP A 85 -7.67 -6.74 18.47
C ASP A 85 -6.24 -7.01 17.97
N VAL A 86 -5.73 -6.14 17.09
CA VAL A 86 -4.40 -6.28 16.46
C VAL A 86 -3.58 -4.99 16.59
N PRO A 87 -3.25 -4.56 17.81
CA PRO A 87 -2.64 -3.26 18.06
C PRO A 87 -1.30 -3.11 17.33
N GLY A 88 -1.23 -2.04 16.53
CA GLY A 88 -0.07 -1.70 15.73
C GLY A 88 0.13 -2.57 14.49
N ALA A 89 -0.86 -3.35 14.05
CA ALA A 89 -0.81 -4.02 12.75
C ALA A 89 -0.52 -3.00 11.63
N SER A 90 0.19 -3.45 10.61
CA SER A 90 0.35 -2.71 9.37
C SER A 90 -1.00 -2.62 8.64
N MET A 91 -1.17 -1.62 7.78
CA MET A 91 -2.35 -1.53 6.92
C MET A 91 -2.01 -2.13 5.56
N MET A 92 -2.86 -3.03 5.09
CA MET A 92 -2.75 -3.60 3.76
C MET A 92 -4.03 -3.34 2.96
N LEU A 93 -3.86 -3.01 1.69
CA LEU A 93 -4.96 -2.76 0.78
C LEU A 93 -5.15 -3.98 -0.13
N PRO A 94 -6.34 -4.60 -0.14
CA PRO A 94 -6.68 -5.64 -1.10
C PRO A 94 -6.72 -5.06 -2.53
N VAL A 95 -5.99 -5.66 -3.44
CA VAL A 95 -5.95 -5.29 -4.86
C VAL A 95 -7.00 -6.07 -5.63
N GLY A 96 -7.51 -5.52 -6.73
CA GLY A 96 -8.47 -6.18 -7.62
C GLY A 96 -9.93 -5.84 -7.35
N ARG A 97 -10.24 -4.99 -6.35
CA ARG A 97 -11.62 -4.57 -6.05
C ARG A 97 -11.86 -3.12 -6.44
N ALA A 98 -11.25 -2.18 -5.71
CA ALA A 98 -11.36 -0.75 -5.98
C ALA A 98 -10.32 -0.28 -7.01
N PHE A 99 -9.22 -0.99 -7.12
CA PHE A 99 -8.11 -0.68 -8.03
C PHE A 99 -7.26 -1.94 -8.29
N ASP A 100 -6.51 -1.91 -9.38
CA ASP A 100 -5.32 -2.72 -9.63
C ASP A 100 -4.07 -1.84 -9.53
N ILE A 101 -2.90 -2.45 -9.54
CA ILE A 101 -1.61 -1.75 -9.50
C ILE A 101 -0.79 -2.09 -10.74
N LEU A 102 -0.27 -1.06 -11.41
CA LEU A 102 0.87 -1.21 -12.31
C LEU A 102 2.13 -0.85 -11.53
N GLU A 103 3.05 -1.79 -11.44
CA GLU A 103 4.27 -1.64 -10.67
C GLU A 103 5.50 -1.68 -11.57
N VAL A 104 6.40 -0.71 -11.36
CA VAL A 104 7.65 -0.55 -12.10
C VAL A 104 8.78 -0.17 -11.14
N ALA A 105 10.04 -0.20 -11.59
CA ALA A 105 11.14 0.38 -10.83
C ALA A 105 10.85 1.86 -10.49
N GLU A 106 11.20 2.31 -9.27
CA GLU A 106 10.93 3.69 -8.82
C GLU A 106 11.46 4.74 -9.78
N ALA A 107 12.69 4.57 -10.28
CA ALA A 107 13.31 5.54 -11.19
C ALA A 107 12.51 5.68 -12.50
N ALA A 108 12.05 4.58 -13.09
CA ALA A 108 11.20 4.57 -14.27
C ALA A 108 9.82 5.20 -13.96
N GLY A 109 9.24 4.84 -12.81
CA GLY A 109 7.95 5.37 -12.35
C GLY A 109 7.97 6.88 -12.15
N ARG A 110 9.01 7.44 -11.53
CA ARG A 110 9.17 8.90 -11.37
C ARG A 110 9.25 9.63 -12.71
N ARG A 111 10.01 9.09 -13.66
CA ARG A 111 10.09 9.67 -15.03
C ARG A 111 8.74 9.61 -15.73
N ALA A 112 8.06 8.46 -15.63
CA ALA A 112 6.74 8.28 -16.22
C ALA A 112 5.71 9.23 -15.62
N LEU A 113 5.68 9.38 -14.29
CA LEU A 113 4.75 10.27 -13.59
C LEU A 113 4.86 11.70 -14.07
N VAL A 114 6.09 12.26 -14.12
CA VAL A 114 6.33 13.63 -14.62
C VAL A 114 5.83 13.80 -16.07
N ARG A 115 6.03 12.78 -16.91
CA ARG A 115 5.59 12.83 -18.31
C ARG A 115 4.08 12.78 -18.44
N LEU A 116 3.43 11.89 -17.67
CA LEU A 116 1.98 11.73 -17.65
C LEU A 116 1.28 12.99 -17.12
N GLU A 117 1.84 13.63 -16.09
CA GLU A 117 1.34 14.91 -15.57
C GLU A 117 1.44 16.04 -16.61
N ARG A 118 2.56 16.13 -17.34
CA ARG A 118 2.73 17.11 -18.43
C ARG A 118 1.76 16.92 -19.60
N MET A 119 1.36 15.67 -19.84
CA MET A 119 0.34 15.36 -20.86
C MET A 119 -1.09 15.64 -20.39
N GLY A 120 -1.29 16.03 -19.12
CA GLY A 120 -2.63 16.31 -18.57
C GLY A 120 -3.51 15.08 -18.47
N LEU A 121 -2.95 13.88 -18.43
CA LEU A 121 -3.73 12.66 -18.33
C LEU A 121 -4.34 12.49 -16.92
N PRO A 122 -5.55 11.90 -16.82
CA PRO A 122 -6.09 11.55 -15.53
C PRO A 122 -5.18 10.52 -14.84
N LEU A 123 -4.77 10.82 -13.62
CA LEU A 123 -3.86 9.98 -12.84
C LEU A 123 -4.51 9.60 -11.51
N GLY A 124 -4.38 8.33 -11.18
CA GLY A 124 -4.65 7.81 -9.85
C GLY A 124 -3.54 8.15 -8.85
N PRO A 125 -3.67 7.70 -7.61
CA PRO A 125 -2.59 7.73 -6.63
C PRO A 125 -1.35 6.98 -7.13
N VAL A 126 -0.18 7.37 -6.62
CA VAL A 126 1.09 6.67 -6.88
C VAL A 126 1.85 6.56 -5.58
N ALA A 127 2.16 5.34 -5.17
CA ALA A 127 2.99 5.05 -4.00
C ALA A 127 4.40 4.63 -4.41
N VAL A 128 5.34 4.76 -3.47
CA VAL A 128 6.70 4.21 -3.59
C VAL A 128 6.99 3.36 -2.37
N THR A 129 7.51 2.18 -2.63
CA THR A 129 7.94 1.24 -1.61
C THR A 129 9.43 1.39 -1.30
N PRO A 130 9.88 1.08 -0.09
CA PRO A 130 11.28 1.24 0.30
C PRO A 130 12.24 0.29 -0.43
N ASP A 131 11.72 -0.75 -1.07
CA ASP A 131 12.48 -1.65 -1.97
C ASP A 131 12.60 -1.12 -3.41
N GLY A 132 12.25 0.15 -3.64
CA GLY A 132 12.47 0.84 -4.90
C GLY A 132 11.42 0.58 -5.99
N ARG A 133 10.18 0.27 -5.62
CA ARG A 133 9.07 0.10 -6.59
C ARG A 133 8.13 1.30 -6.57
N ALA A 134 7.66 1.72 -7.73
CA ALA A 134 6.58 2.69 -7.90
C ALA A 134 5.28 1.96 -8.29
N GLN A 135 4.22 2.20 -7.54
CA GLN A 135 2.92 1.55 -7.63
C GLN A 135 1.87 2.56 -8.11
N PHE A 136 1.42 2.42 -9.35
CA PHE A 136 0.39 3.26 -9.98
C PHE A 136 -0.97 2.60 -9.80
N PHE A 137 -1.88 3.29 -9.15
CA PHE A 137 -3.24 2.82 -8.96
C PHE A 137 -4.05 3.05 -10.23
N VAL A 138 -4.62 1.99 -10.76
CA VAL A 138 -5.41 1.96 -12.00
C VAL A 138 -6.74 1.26 -11.78
N ALA A 139 -7.67 1.42 -12.72
CA ALA A 139 -8.97 0.76 -12.67
C ALA A 139 -8.81 -0.77 -12.56
N PRO A 140 -9.71 -1.47 -11.84
CA PRO A 140 -9.71 -2.91 -11.72
C PRO A 140 -9.74 -3.63 -13.08
N GLY A 141 -9.15 -4.82 -13.15
CA GLY A 141 -9.05 -5.62 -14.36
C GLY A 141 -7.76 -5.39 -15.16
N ALA A 142 -6.92 -4.44 -14.75
CA ALA A 142 -5.66 -4.16 -15.43
C ALA A 142 -4.70 -5.36 -15.44
N ALA A 143 -4.66 -6.12 -14.35
CA ALA A 143 -3.79 -7.30 -14.25
C ALA A 143 -4.12 -8.37 -15.29
N ALA A 144 -5.41 -8.63 -15.50
CA ALA A 144 -5.87 -9.59 -16.51
C ALA A 144 -5.67 -9.09 -17.95
N GLN A 145 -5.75 -7.77 -18.16
CA GLN A 145 -5.65 -7.15 -19.48
C GLN A 145 -4.21 -6.85 -19.90
N LEU A 146 -3.25 -6.88 -18.97
CA LEU A 146 -1.88 -6.42 -19.22
C LEU A 146 -1.22 -7.07 -20.45
N PRO A 147 -1.26 -8.41 -20.64
CA PRO A 147 -0.61 -9.04 -21.79
C PRO A 147 -1.17 -8.55 -23.13
N GLU A 148 -2.50 -8.45 -23.23
CA GLU A 148 -3.16 -7.98 -24.45
C GLU A 148 -2.88 -6.49 -24.72
N LEU A 149 -2.84 -5.66 -23.68
CA LEU A 149 -2.52 -4.25 -23.82
C LEU A 149 -1.07 -4.03 -24.28
N LEU A 150 -0.11 -4.80 -23.76
CA LEU A 150 1.27 -4.77 -24.19
C LEU A 150 1.41 -5.20 -25.65
N TYR A 151 0.76 -6.29 -26.04
CA TYR A 151 0.74 -6.77 -27.43
C TYR A 151 0.21 -5.71 -28.38
N ARG A 152 -0.94 -5.09 -28.09
CA ARG A 152 -1.53 -4.04 -28.92
C ARG A 152 -0.67 -2.79 -29.07
N MET A 153 0.23 -2.55 -28.10
CA MET A 153 1.17 -1.42 -28.10
C MET A 153 2.55 -1.77 -28.67
N GLY A 154 2.77 -3.04 -29.08
CA GLY A 154 4.05 -3.52 -29.61
C GLY A 154 5.14 -3.65 -28.54
N TRP A 155 4.76 -3.99 -27.29
CA TRP A 155 5.66 -4.19 -26.17
C TRP A 155 5.69 -5.62 -25.64
N ASP A 156 5.03 -6.55 -26.29
CA ASP A 156 4.87 -7.95 -25.85
C ASP A 156 6.20 -8.72 -25.79
N ASP A 157 7.13 -8.44 -26.69
CA ASP A 157 8.46 -9.06 -26.75
C ASP A 157 9.55 -8.28 -25.98
N ALA A 158 9.20 -7.13 -25.39
CA ALA A 158 10.17 -6.29 -24.70
C ALA A 158 10.40 -6.79 -23.24
N PRO A 159 11.65 -6.93 -22.79
CA PRO A 159 11.93 -7.25 -21.40
C PRO A 159 11.68 -6.04 -20.50
N LEU A 160 10.43 -5.84 -20.10
CA LEU A 160 10.02 -4.72 -19.26
C LEU A 160 10.01 -5.12 -17.78
N ASP A 161 10.65 -4.31 -16.93
CA ASP A 161 10.45 -4.37 -15.47
C ASP A 161 9.12 -3.69 -15.10
N LEU A 162 8.03 -4.28 -15.60
CA LEU A 162 6.66 -3.84 -15.39
C LEU A 162 5.79 -5.04 -15.08
N ARG A 163 5.05 -4.97 -13.99
CA ARG A 163 4.07 -6.00 -13.62
C ARG A 163 2.76 -5.37 -13.18
N ALA A 164 1.67 -6.15 -13.25
CA ALA A 164 0.39 -5.77 -12.68
C ALA A 164 0.07 -6.65 -11.48
N LEU A 165 -0.43 -6.01 -10.42
CA LEU A 165 -1.00 -6.69 -9.26
C LEU A 165 -2.52 -6.57 -9.36
N GLY A 166 -3.22 -7.68 -9.16
CA GLY A 166 -4.67 -7.79 -9.29
C GLY A 166 -5.29 -8.59 -8.14
N PRO A 167 -6.48 -9.17 -8.36
CA PRO A 167 -7.21 -9.92 -7.35
C PRO A 167 -6.36 -10.97 -6.62
N GLY A 168 -6.55 -11.08 -5.30
CA GLY A 168 -5.81 -12.02 -4.46
C GLY A 168 -4.49 -11.47 -3.92
N THR A 169 -4.02 -10.32 -4.40
CA THR A 169 -2.84 -9.65 -3.87
C THR A 169 -3.19 -8.54 -2.88
N HIS A 170 -2.20 -8.14 -2.10
CA HIS A 170 -2.29 -7.03 -1.15
C HIS A 170 -1.04 -6.16 -1.26
N ILE A 171 -1.20 -4.87 -1.05
CA ILE A 171 -0.08 -3.94 -0.95
C ILE A 171 -0.06 -3.29 0.43
N THR A 172 1.13 -2.95 0.93
CA THR A 172 1.27 -2.18 2.17
C THR A 172 0.86 -0.74 1.90
N ALA A 173 -0.05 -0.22 2.72
CA ALA A 173 -0.54 1.15 2.59
C ALA A 173 0.44 2.17 3.19
N PRO A 174 0.70 3.32 2.54
CA PRO A 174 1.35 4.43 3.20
C PRO A 174 0.59 4.89 4.48
N PRO A 175 1.28 5.27 5.56
CA PRO A 175 2.72 5.35 5.75
C PRO A 175 3.32 4.10 6.44
N CYS A 176 2.71 2.92 6.29
CA CYS A 176 3.16 1.71 6.98
C CYS A 176 4.53 1.25 6.50
N ASP A 177 5.27 0.61 7.41
CA ASP A 177 6.53 -0.04 7.11
C ASP A 177 6.31 -1.32 6.29
N LEU A 178 7.13 -1.52 5.27
CA LEU A 178 7.15 -2.72 4.44
C LEU A 178 8.28 -3.63 4.88
N GLY A 179 7.95 -4.68 5.62
CA GLY A 179 8.90 -5.75 5.92
C GLY A 179 10.14 -5.35 6.74
N GLY A 180 10.11 -4.19 7.42
CA GLY A 180 11.28 -3.66 8.14
C GLY A 180 12.25 -2.86 7.27
N LEU A 181 11.93 -2.66 5.99
CA LEU A 181 12.76 -1.89 5.05
C LEU A 181 12.50 -0.38 5.15
N GLY A 182 11.41 0.02 5.79
CA GLY A 182 11.00 1.40 5.95
C GLY A 182 9.58 1.68 5.43
N PRO A 183 9.13 2.95 5.53
CA PRO A 183 7.76 3.30 5.20
C PRO A 183 7.52 3.38 3.69
N VAL A 184 6.37 2.84 3.28
CA VAL A 184 5.77 3.16 1.97
C VAL A 184 5.34 4.63 1.98
N ARG A 185 5.52 5.34 0.88
CA ARG A 185 5.24 6.78 0.77
C ARG A 185 4.42 7.09 -0.48
N TRP A 186 3.60 8.14 -0.39
CA TRP A 186 2.94 8.68 -1.56
C TRP A 186 3.91 9.54 -2.40
N LEU A 187 4.04 9.25 -3.70
CA LEU A 187 4.54 10.21 -4.69
C LEU A 187 3.42 11.16 -5.12
N ARG A 188 2.23 10.60 -5.29
CA ARG A 188 0.99 11.29 -5.58
C ARG A 188 -0.07 10.74 -4.63
N PRO A 189 -0.51 11.53 -3.64
CA PRO A 189 -1.52 11.05 -2.68
C PRO A 189 -2.88 10.88 -3.36
N PRO A 190 -3.77 10.05 -2.78
CA PRO A 190 -5.15 9.95 -3.24
C PRO A 190 -5.87 11.29 -3.11
N ALA A 191 -6.72 11.59 -4.09
CA ALA A 191 -7.65 12.71 -4.07
C ALA A 191 -9.08 12.18 -4.26
N PRO A 192 -10.12 12.88 -3.77
CA PRO A 192 -11.48 12.34 -3.73
C PRO A 192 -11.96 11.71 -5.05
N GLY A 193 -11.79 12.36 -6.17
CA GLY A 193 -12.23 11.82 -7.46
C GLY A 193 -11.37 10.66 -7.98
N THR A 194 -10.06 10.72 -7.78
CA THR A 194 -9.12 9.71 -8.32
C THR A 194 -8.98 8.47 -7.46
N ALA A 195 -9.30 8.57 -6.17
CA ALA A 195 -9.33 7.41 -5.28
C ALA A 195 -10.55 6.51 -5.56
N ALA A 196 -11.71 7.12 -5.79
CA ALA A 196 -12.95 6.40 -6.07
C ALA A 196 -13.00 5.83 -7.50
N ALA A 197 -12.35 6.48 -8.47
CA ALA A 197 -12.32 6.07 -9.86
C ALA A 197 -10.92 6.20 -10.46
N PRO A 198 -10.01 5.26 -10.18
CA PRO A 198 -8.67 5.26 -10.78
C PRO A 198 -8.74 5.14 -12.31
N PRO A 199 -7.78 5.73 -13.04
CA PRO A 199 -7.80 5.75 -14.50
C PRO A 199 -7.58 4.35 -15.09
N PRO A 200 -8.10 4.07 -16.29
CA PRO A 200 -7.81 2.82 -17.01
C PRO A 200 -6.31 2.67 -17.29
N ALA A 201 -5.78 1.44 -17.11
CA ALA A 201 -4.37 1.12 -17.33
C ALA A 201 -3.84 1.54 -18.71
N ARG A 202 -4.66 1.41 -19.76
CA ARG A 202 -4.29 1.77 -21.14
C ARG A 202 -3.81 3.22 -21.31
N LEU A 203 -4.23 4.13 -20.43
CA LEU A 203 -3.82 5.54 -20.49
C LEU A 203 -2.38 5.75 -20.00
N LEU A 204 -1.89 4.91 -19.12
CA LEU A 204 -0.60 5.03 -18.46
C LEU A 204 0.45 4.09 -19.07
N LEU A 205 -0.03 2.94 -19.56
CA LEU A 205 0.82 1.79 -19.88
C LEU A 205 1.90 2.09 -20.91
N GLY A 206 1.58 2.79 -21.99
CA GLY A 206 2.57 3.14 -23.03
C GLY A 206 3.72 4.00 -22.50
N THR A 207 3.42 4.98 -21.62
CA THR A 207 4.45 5.81 -20.98
C THR A 207 5.27 5.03 -19.96
N LEU A 208 4.64 4.12 -19.21
CA LEU A 208 5.32 3.25 -18.25
C LEU A 208 6.27 2.28 -18.99
N ALA A 209 5.78 1.58 -20.02
CA ALA A 209 6.57 0.66 -20.84
C ALA A 209 7.80 1.36 -21.46
N TYR A 210 7.59 2.51 -22.08
CA TYR A 210 8.68 3.33 -22.63
C TYR A 210 9.71 3.72 -21.56
N SER A 211 9.26 4.08 -20.35
CA SER A 211 10.15 4.49 -19.26
C SER A 211 10.95 3.31 -18.68
N CYS A 212 10.38 2.09 -18.68
CA CYS A 212 11.07 0.86 -18.31
C CYS A 212 12.10 0.44 -19.35
N HIS A 213 11.77 0.53 -20.63
CA HIS A 213 12.67 0.13 -21.72
C HIS A 213 13.96 0.96 -21.79
N ARG A 214 13.93 2.20 -21.31
CA ARG A 214 15.09 3.12 -21.29
C ARG A 214 15.92 3.05 -20.01
N THR A 215 15.70 2.08 -19.17
CA THR A 215 16.48 1.89 -17.94
C THR A 215 17.51 0.83 -18.12
#